data_09ec2a10774c2e12e48bd2c13bb902c2
#
_entry.id   09ec2a10774c2e12e48bd2c13bb902c2
#
_cell.length_a   1.000
_cell.length_b   1.000
_cell.length_c   1.000
_cell.angle_alpha   90.00
_cell.angle_beta   90.00
_cell.angle_gamma   90.00
#
_symmetry.space_group_name_H-M   'P 1'
#
loop_
_entity.id
_entity.type
_entity.pdbx_description
1 polymer ?
#
loop_
_entity_poly.entity_id
_entity_poly.type
_entity_poly.pdbx_seq_one_letter_code
_entity_poly.pdbx_strand_id
1 'polypeptide(L)'
;NVFLELEQAIENPYKKISNKYDNFYVIDNDQGIWDQLLNTVSNIINYDRMMVYKFMDDGSGKVISEINNGVLESYMGLHYPEHDIPKQARELYLKKRKRIFSDVYSEPVPIVSKIDAIDLVYVSARAMSPIHGQYVKNSGAASSFSISIIIDDKLWGLVTCQNKNQRHID
;
A
#
# COMPACT_ATOMS: atom_id res chain seq x y z
N ASN A 1 1.61 1.36 -27.41
CA ASN A 1 0.33 1.83 -26.86
C ASN A 1 0.62 2.97 -25.88
N VAL A 2 -0.07 4.09 -26.05
CA VAL A 2 0.04 5.23 -25.13
C VAL A 2 -1.26 5.25 -24.32
N PHE A 3 -1.12 5.20 -22.99
CA PHE A 3 -2.22 5.39 -22.05
C PHE A 3 -2.15 6.82 -21.52
N LEU A 4 -3.27 7.52 -21.57
CA LEU A 4 -3.42 8.82 -20.92
C LEU A 4 -4.26 8.62 -19.66
N GLU A 5 -3.64 8.78 -18.50
CA GLU A 5 -4.29 8.80 -17.20
C GLU A 5 -4.41 10.27 -16.77
N LEU A 6 -5.63 10.74 -16.59
CA LEU A 6 -5.91 12.10 -16.16
C LEU A 6 -6.34 12.07 -14.69
N GLU A 7 -5.55 12.74 -13.85
CA GLU A 7 -5.87 12.98 -12.44
C GLU A 7 -6.03 14.48 -12.21
N GLN A 8 -6.90 14.84 -11.27
CA GLN A 8 -7.06 16.24 -10.89
C GLN A 8 -5.78 16.73 -10.23
N ALA A 9 -5.17 17.77 -10.78
CA ALA A 9 -3.98 18.37 -10.19
C ALA A 9 -4.32 19.10 -8.89
N ILE A 10 -3.54 18.83 -7.84
CA ILE A 10 -3.67 19.50 -6.55
C ILE A 10 -2.56 20.52 -6.41
N GLU A 11 -2.88 21.66 -5.80
CA GLU A 11 -1.90 22.71 -5.55
C GLU A 11 -0.72 22.19 -4.73
N ASN A 12 0.42 22.04 -5.42
CA ASN A 12 1.77 21.85 -4.89
C ASN A 12 1.92 20.81 -3.74
N PRO A 13 1.82 19.50 -4.05
CA PRO A 13 1.98 18.44 -3.05
C PRO A 13 3.39 18.42 -2.43
N TYR A 14 4.40 18.94 -3.11
CA TYR A 14 5.79 18.94 -2.66
C TYR A 14 6.08 19.91 -1.49
N LYS A 15 5.23 20.91 -1.26
CA LYS A 15 5.43 21.90 -0.17
C LYS A 15 5.26 21.30 1.22
N LYS A 16 4.46 20.24 1.36
CA LYS A 16 4.27 19.48 2.62
C LYS A 16 5.40 18.50 2.91
N ILE A 17 6.14 18.10 1.88
CA ILE A 17 7.12 17.01 1.97
C ILE A 17 8.50 17.53 2.38
N SER A 18 8.93 18.70 1.88
CA SER A 18 10.31 19.20 2.03
C SER A 18 10.76 19.43 3.49
N ASN A 19 9.85 19.69 4.42
CA ASN A 19 10.20 20.01 5.82
C ASN A 19 10.18 18.80 6.76
N LYS A 20 9.91 17.58 6.27
CA LYS A 20 9.68 16.38 7.11
C LYS A 20 10.79 15.32 6.99
N TYR A 21 11.75 15.49 6.08
CA TYR A 21 12.82 14.50 5.84
C TYR A 21 14.05 14.64 6.75
N ASP A 22 14.16 15.70 7.54
CA ASP A 22 15.34 15.97 8.35
C ASP A 22 15.51 15.08 9.60
N ASN A 23 14.62 14.09 9.81
CA ASN A 23 14.55 13.32 11.04
C ASN A 23 14.93 11.83 10.89
N PHE A 24 15.65 11.44 9.83
CA PHE A 24 16.25 10.10 9.80
C PHE A 24 17.53 10.08 10.65
N TYR A 25 17.37 9.74 11.92
CA TYR A 25 18.51 9.51 12.82
C TYR A 25 19.08 8.10 12.62
N VAL A 26 20.37 7.94 12.94
CA VAL A 26 21.00 6.62 13.03
C VAL A 26 20.28 5.81 14.11
N ILE A 27 19.79 4.64 13.74
CA ILE A 27 19.04 3.74 14.63
C ILE A 27 19.87 2.48 14.82
N ASP A 28 20.11 2.10 16.07
CA ASP A 28 20.99 0.99 16.43
C ASP A 28 20.33 -0.40 16.33
N ASN A 29 19.05 -0.50 15.93
CA ASN A 29 18.37 -1.78 15.82
C ASN A 29 17.31 -1.79 14.70
N ASP A 30 17.08 -2.97 14.13
CA ASP A 30 16.16 -3.18 13.00
C ASP A 30 14.72 -2.74 13.30
N GLN A 31 14.24 -2.96 14.53
CA GLN A 31 12.88 -2.61 14.93
C GLN A 31 12.68 -1.10 14.93
N GLY A 32 13.62 -0.34 15.44
CA GLY A 32 13.57 1.12 15.48
C GLY A 32 13.46 1.75 14.09
N ILE A 33 14.09 1.15 13.07
CA ILE A 33 14.01 1.62 11.67
C ILE A 33 12.57 1.58 11.16
N TRP A 34 11.85 0.48 11.40
CA TRP A 34 10.48 0.29 10.92
C TRP A 34 9.49 1.20 11.65
N ASP A 35 9.65 1.38 12.94
CA ASP A 35 8.83 2.30 13.72
C ASP A 35 9.05 3.76 13.29
N GLN A 36 10.29 4.14 13.01
CA GLN A 36 10.60 5.48 12.50
C GLN A 36 10.06 5.67 11.07
N LEU A 37 10.16 4.67 10.19
CA LEU A 37 9.56 4.70 8.86
C LEU A 37 8.06 4.96 8.95
N LEU A 38 7.33 4.20 9.78
CA LEU A 38 5.90 4.37 9.94
C LEU A 38 5.54 5.73 10.54
N ASN A 39 6.31 6.23 11.52
CA ASN A 39 6.11 7.57 12.08
C ASN A 39 6.26 8.65 10.99
N THR A 40 7.27 8.52 10.13
CA THR A 40 7.48 9.45 9.02
C THR A 40 6.31 9.40 8.03
N VAL A 41 5.91 8.20 7.61
CA VAL A 41 4.76 8.00 6.70
C VAL A 41 3.46 8.51 7.33
N SER A 42 3.23 8.26 8.63
CA SER A 42 2.07 8.74 9.36
C SER A 42 1.96 10.27 9.37
N ASN A 43 3.08 10.95 9.53
CA ASN A 43 3.12 12.41 9.47
C ASN A 43 2.78 12.98 8.09
N ILE A 44 2.89 12.18 7.02
CA ILE A 44 2.59 12.59 5.64
C ILE A 44 1.15 12.27 5.29
N ILE A 45 0.69 11.02 5.51
CA ILE A 45 -0.59 10.52 5.00
C ILE A 45 -1.60 10.16 6.09
N ASN A 46 -1.20 9.94 7.33
CA ASN A 46 -2.03 9.74 8.53
C ASN A 46 -3.27 8.84 8.31
N TYR A 47 -3.07 7.57 7.96
CA TYR A 47 -4.11 6.55 7.86
C TYR A 47 -4.46 5.98 9.24
N ASP A 48 -5.65 5.37 9.38
CA ASP A 48 -6.13 4.80 10.65
C ASP A 48 -5.26 3.64 11.14
N ARG A 49 -4.77 2.80 10.22
CA ARG A 49 -3.81 1.73 10.49
C ARG A 49 -2.72 1.72 9.44
N MET A 50 -1.48 1.75 9.86
CA MET A 50 -0.32 1.69 8.98
C MET A 50 0.65 0.66 9.52
N MET A 51 1.17 -0.21 8.66
CA MET A 51 1.93 -1.39 9.04
C MET A 51 3.14 -1.59 8.15
N VAL A 52 4.20 -2.15 8.72
CA VAL A 52 5.25 -2.84 7.97
C VAL A 52 4.93 -4.33 7.98
N TYR A 53 4.67 -4.86 6.79
CA TYR A 53 4.43 -6.27 6.53
C TYR A 53 5.67 -6.88 5.89
N LYS A 54 6.34 -7.78 6.60
CA LYS A 54 7.56 -8.47 6.14
C LYS A 54 7.21 -9.82 5.52
N PHE A 55 7.75 -10.12 4.34
CA PHE A 55 7.72 -11.48 3.78
C PHE A 55 8.79 -12.34 4.46
N MET A 56 8.40 -13.55 4.85
CA MET A 56 9.27 -14.53 5.50
C MET A 56 9.82 -15.52 4.47
N ASP A 57 10.88 -16.25 4.82
CA ASP A 57 11.54 -17.20 3.91
C ASP A 57 10.64 -18.38 3.49
N ASP A 58 9.69 -18.75 4.33
CA ASP A 58 8.68 -19.79 4.05
C ASP A 58 7.54 -19.29 3.15
N GLY A 59 7.60 -18.04 2.69
CA GLY A 59 6.57 -17.40 1.87
C GLY A 59 5.45 -16.77 2.68
N SER A 60 5.32 -17.02 3.98
CA SER A 60 4.35 -16.34 4.84
C SER A 60 4.69 -14.86 5.00
N GLY A 61 3.84 -14.12 5.67
CA GLY A 61 4.11 -12.73 6.02
C GLY A 61 3.79 -12.44 7.48
N LYS A 62 4.43 -11.42 8.02
CA LYS A 62 4.25 -10.98 9.40
C LYS A 62 4.18 -9.48 9.49
N VAL A 63 3.25 -8.96 10.30
CA VAL A 63 3.23 -7.54 10.69
C VAL A 63 4.26 -7.34 11.79
N ILE A 64 5.32 -6.57 11.50
CA ILE A 64 6.45 -6.36 12.41
C ILE A 64 6.49 -4.97 13.05
N SER A 65 5.75 -4.01 12.49
CA SER A 65 5.58 -2.67 13.06
C SER A 65 4.21 -2.15 12.67
N GLU A 66 3.56 -1.41 13.56
CA GLU A 66 2.23 -0.86 13.34
C GLU A 66 2.06 0.50 14.03
N ILE A 67 1.41 1.43 13.33
CA ILE A 67 0.77 2.61 13.92
C ILE A 67 -0.74 2.45 13.73
N ASN A 68 -1.50 2.51 14.81
CA ASN A 68 -2.94 2.34 14.82
C ASN A 68 -3.57 3.37 15.76
N ASN A 69 -4.54 4.13 15.26
CA ASN A 69 -5.27 5.12 16.05
C ASN A 69 -6.47 4.55 16.82
N GLY A 70 -6.68 3.24 16.79
CA GLY A 70 -7.76 2.55 17.50
C GLY A 70 -9.09 2.48 16.74
N VAL A 71 -9.17 3.02 15.52
CA VAL A 71 -10.40 2.96 14.68
C VAL A 71 -10.58 1.60 14.02
N LEU A 72 -9.47 0.96 13.66
CA LEU A 72 -9.41 -0.42 13.12
C LEU A 72 -8.74 -1.34 14.14
N GLU A 73 -9.01 -2.65 14.04
CA GLU A 73 -8.34 -3.65 14.88
C GLU A 73 -6.82 -3.67 14.62
N SER A 74 -6.03 -3.92 15.67
CA SER A 74 -4.58 -4.06 15.53
C SER A 74 -4.21 -5.38 14.87
N TYR A 75 -3.25 -5.33 13.97
CA TYR A 75 -2.67 -6.49 13.31
C TYR A 75 -1.21 -6.73 13.72
N MET A 76 -0.71 -5.98 14.70
CA MET A 76 0.66 -6.13 15.20
C MET A 76 0.97 -7.56 15.60
N GLY A 77 2.01 -8.13 15.03
CA GLY A 77 2.47 -9.48 15.30
C GLY A 77 1.71 -10.61 14.59
N LEU A 78 0.61 -10.30 13.88
CA LEU A 78 -0.13 -11.32 13.14
C LEU A 78 0.71 -11.90 12.00
N HIS A 79 0.49 -13.19 11.76
CA HIS A 79 1.09 -13.94 10.67
C HIS A 79 0.03 -14.30 9.63
N TYR A 80 0.41 -14.24 8.37
CA TYR A 80 -0.47 -14.50 7.23
C TYR A 80 0.17 -15.54 6.33
N PRO A 81 -0.58 -16.53 5.84
CA PRO A 81 -0.05 -17.55 4.95
C PRO A 81 0.33 -16.96 3.56
N GLU A 82 1.18 -17.68 2.83
CA GLU A 82 1.68 -17.24 1.51
C GLU A 82 0.56 -16.90 0.51
N HIS A 83 -0.57 -17.62 0.56
CA HIS A 83 -1.66 -17.45 -0.39
C HIS A 83 -2.44 -16.14 -0.24
N ASP A 84 -2.30 -15.40 0.88
CA ASP A 84 -2.94 -14.08 1.06
C ASP A 84 -2.32 -13.03 0.12
N ILE A 85 -1.00 -13.11 -0.12
CA ILE A 85 -0.32 -12.31 -1.13
C ILE A 85 0.50 -13.26 -2.02
N PRO A 86 -0.13 -13.91 -3.01
CA PRO A 86 0.48 -14.93 -3.81
C PRO A 86 1.64 -14.39 -4.66
N LYS A 87 2.52 -15.28 -5.12
CA LYS A 87 3.72 -14.96 -5.89
C LYS A 87 3.47 -13.98 -7.05
N GLN A 88 2.37 -14.17 -7.79
CA GLN A 88 1.99 -13.28 -8.89
C GLN A 88 1.75 -11.84 -8.43
N ALA A 89 1.11 -11.65 -7.27
CA ALA A 89 0.88 -10.33 -6.70
C ALA A 89 2.21 -9.69 -6.24
N ARG A 90 3.12 -10.49 -5.65
CA ARG A 90 4.47 -10.03 -5.26
C ARG A 90 5.29 -9.58 -6.46
N GLU A 91 5.23 -10.30 -7.57
CA GLU A 91 5.89 -9.91 -8.83
C GLU A 91 5.37 -8.59 -9.39
N LEU A 92 4.06 -8.31 -9.22
CA LEU A 92 3.47 -7.02 -9.59
C LEU A 92 4.00 -5.88 -8.70
N TYR A 93 4.25 -6.12 -7.41
CA TYR A 93 4.85 -5.14 -6.50
C TYR A 93 6.31 -4.80 -6.84
N LEU A 94 7.04 -5.69 -7.49
CA LEU A 94 8.37 -5.37 -8.04
C LEU A 94 8.29 -4.46 -9.27
N LYS A 95 7.26 -4.62 -10.10
CA LYS A 95 7.05 -3.81 -11.31
C LYS A 95 6.41 -2.46 -11.01
N LYS A 96 5.33 -2.45 -10.22
CA LYS A 96 4.63 -1.25 -9.79
C LYS A 96 4.67 -1.15 -8.27
N ARG A 97 5.56 -0.31 -7.78
CA ARG A 97 5.95 -0.22 -6.37
C ARG A 97 4.91 0.37 -5.42
N LYS A 98 3.80 0.85 -5.94
CA LYS A 98 2.69 1.41 -5.15
C LYS A 98 1.34 0.92 -5.65
N ARG A 99 0.38 0.79 -4.75
CA ARG A 99 -1.01 0.48 -5.07
C ARG A 99 -1.93 1.29 -4.17
N ILE A 100 -2.91 1.97 -4.77
CA ILE A 100 -3.88 2.83 -4.08
C ILE A 100 -5.28 2.35 -4.45
N PHE A 101 -6.14 2.29 -3.44
CA PHE A 101 -7.58 2.10 -3.57
C PHE A 101 -8.28 3.10 -2.65
N SER A 102 -8.84 4.13 -3.25
CA SER A 102 -9.52 5.19 -2.52
C SER A 102 -10.84 4.74 -1.91
N ASP A 103 -11.51 3.79 -2.58
CA ASP A 103 -12.77 3.19 -2.15
C ASP A 103 -12.87 1.74 -2.64
N VAL A 104 -12.88 0.79 -1.71
CA VAL A 104 -13.01 -0.65 -2.01
C VAL A 104 -14.46 -1.07 -2.33
N TYR A 105 -15.42 -0.18 -2.14
CA TYR A 105 -16.83 -0.40 -2.45
C TYR A 105 -17.22 0.16 -3.81
N SER A 106 -16.33 0.90 -4.48
CA SER A 106 -16.59 1.44 -5.82
C SER A 106 -16.73 0.31 -6.84
N GLU A 107 -17.72 0.46 -7.73
CA GLU A 107 -17.92 -0.47 -8.84
C GLU A 107 -16.87 -0.24 -9.93
N PRO A 108 -16.32 -1.32 -10.51
CA PRO A 108 -15.40 -1.20 -11.63
C PRO A 108 -16.07 -0.58 -12.86
N VAL A 109 -15.39 0.39 -13.47
CA VAL A 109 -15.83 0.98 -14.74
C VAL A 109 -15.40 0.07 -15.90
N PRO A 110 -16.29 -0.24 -16.88
CA PRO A 110 -15.94 -1.06 -18.01
C PRO A 110 -14.89 -0.38 -18.91
N ILE A 111 -13.97 -1.19 -19.42
CA ILE A 111 -12.97 -0.72 -20.39
C ILE A 111 -13.58 -0.77 -21.78
N VAL A 112 -13.59 0.36 -22.49
CA VAL A 112 -13.97 0.44 -23.90
C VAL A 112 -12.71 0.40 -24.75
N SER A 113 -12.54 -0.65 -25.54
CA SER A 113 -11.34 -0.86 -26.37
C SER A 113 -11.69 -1.51 -27.70
N LYS A 114 -10.87 -1.23 -28.71
CA LYS A 114 -10.91 -1.92 -30.02
C LYS A 114 -10.03 -3.18 -30.06
N ILE A 115 -9.27 -3.46 -28.99
CA ILE A 115 -8.41 -4.63 -28.85
C ILE A 115 -8.88 -5.47 -27.67
N ASP A 116 -8.81 -6.79 -27.80
CA ASP A 116 -9.37 -7.74 -26.82
C ASP A 116 -8.55 -7.87 -25.55
N ALA A 117 -7.25 -7.60 -25.60
CA ALA A 117 -6.37 -7.71 -24.43
C ALA A 117 -5.56 -6.42 -24.23
N ILE A 118 -5.76 -5.76 -23.09
CA ILE A 118 -5.03 -4.56 -22.68
C ILE A 118 -4.22 -4.90 -21.44
N ASP A 119 -2.91 -4.64 -21.47
CA ASP A 119 -2.07 -4.72 -20.29
C ASP A 119 -2.26 -3.46 -19.43
N LEU A 120 -2.88 -3.65 -18.26
CA LEU A 120 -3.14 -2.59 -17.29
C LEU A 120 -2.15 -2.58 -16.11
N VAL A 121 -1.03 -3.31 -16.19
CA VAL A 121 -0.08 -3.45 -15.07
C VAL A 121 0.36 -2.08 -14.54
N TYR A 122 0.62 -1.13 -15.43
CA TYR A 122 1.10 0.22 -15.06
C TYR A 122 -0.01 1.26 -14.87
N VAL A 123 -1.27 0.91 -15.08
CA VAL A 123 -2.40 1.84 -14.90
C VAL A 123 -2.77 1.92 -13.42
N SER A 124 -2.78 3.12 -12.84
CA SER A 124 -3.09 3.35 -11.42
C SER A 124 -4.56 3.17 -11.14
N ALA A 125 -5.43 3.62 -12.04
CA ALA A 125 -6.89 3.54 -11.94
C ALA A 125 -7.49 2.15 -12.22
N ARG A 126 -6.68 1.13 -12.53
CA ARG A 126 -7.22 -0.22 -12.75
C ARG A 126 -7.96 -0.74 -11.53
N ALA A 127 -9.07 -1.45 -11.75
CA ALA A 127 -9.87 -2.04 -10.70
C ALA A 127 -9.08 -3.01 -9.80
N MET A 128 -9.54 -3.17 -8.58
CA MET A 128 -9.06 -4.17 -7.63
C MET A 128 -9.57 -5.55 -8.03
N SER A 129 -8.78 -6.61 -7.78
CA SER A 129 -9.31 -7.96 -7.90
C SER A 129 -10.41 -8.17 -6.83
N PRO A 130 -11.49 -8.92 -7.13
CA PRO A 130 -12.56 -9.17 -6.17
C PRO A 130 -12.07 -9.79 -4.86
N ILE A 131 -11.10 -10.71 -4.94
CA ILE A 131 -10.51 -11.38 -3.76
C ILE A 131 -9.80 -10.35 -2.87
N HIS A 132 -8.98 -9.48 -3.44
CA HIS A 132 -8.29 -8.44 -2.68
C HIS A 132 -9.28 -7.43 -2.09
N GLY A 133 -10.32 -7.05 -2.85
CA GLY A 133 -11.39 -6.18 -2.38
C GLY A 133 -12.10 -6.76 -1.16
N GLN A 134 -12.44 -8.06 -1.21
CA GLN A 134 -13.06 -8.75 -0.07
C GLN A 134 -12.13 -8.80 1.14
N TYR A 135 -10.83 -9.03 0.93
CA TYR A 135 -9.83 -9.02 1.99
C TYR A 135 -9.77 -7.66 2.72
N VAL A 136 -9.72 -6.56 1.96
CA VAL A 136 -9.70 -5.21 2.55
C VAL A 136 -11.02 -4.91 3.28
N LYS A 137 -12.17 -5.29 2.71
CA LYS A 137 -13.49 -5.16 3.39
C LYS A 137 -13.54 -5.93 4.70
N ASN A 138 -13.04 -7.17 4.73
CA ASN A 138 -13.00 -8.00 5.93
C ASN A 138 -12.10 -7.39 7.02
N SER A 139 -11.10 -6.60 6.65
CA SER A 139 -10.25 -5.87 7.61
C SER A 139 -10.91 -4.65 8.23
N GLY A 140 -12.16 -4.35 7.85
CA GLY A 140 -12.91 -3.18 8.30
C GLY A 140 -12.54 -1.87 7.59
N ALA A 141 -11.68 -1.93 6.58
CA ALA A 141 -11.22 -0.77 5.83
C ALA A 141 -12.04 -0.52 4.57
N ALA A 142 -12.21 0.75 4.20
CA ALA A 142 -12.80 1.19 2.95
C ALA A 142 -11.77 1.71 1.94
N SER A 143 -10.59 2.10 2.39
CA SER A 143 -9.48 2.49 1.51
C SER A 143 -8.17 1.83 1.93
N SER A 144 -7.29 1.62 0.96
CA SER A 144 -6.01 0.97 1.16
C SER A 144 -4.94 1.61 0.27
N PHE A 145 -3.75 1.74 0.84
CA PHE A 145 -2.55 2.16 0.13
C PHE A 145 -1.39 1.25 0.52
N SER A 146 -0.59 0.84 -0.44
CA SER A 146 0.59 0.02 -0.19
C SER A 146 1.78 0.45 -1.02
N ILE A 147 2.98 0.36 -0.43
CA ILE A 147 4.27 0.64 -1.07
C ILE A 147 5.20 -0.55 -0.84
N SER A 148 5.94 -0.92 -1.89
CA SER A 148 6.96 -1.97 -1.79
C SER A 148 8.17 -1.51 -0.98
N ILE A 149 8.65 -2.39 -0.10
CA ILE A 149 9.98 -2.32 0.50
C ILE A 149 10.87 -3.28 -0.28
N ILE A 150 11.86 -2.75 -0.98
CA ILE A 150 12.77 -3.51 -1.83
C ILE A 150 14.17 -3.42 -1.24
N ILE A 151 14.78 -4.57 -0.97
CA ILE A 151 16.15 -4.71 -0.46
C ILE A 151 16.88 -5.68 -1.38
N ASP A 152 18.04 -5.32 -1.88
CA ASP A 152 18.85 -6.13 -2.81
C ASP A 152 18.04 -6.67 -4.00
N ASP A 153 17.27 -5.77 -4.65
CA ASP A 153 16.37 -6.06 -5.78
C ASP A 153 15.27 -7.10 -5.50
N LYS A 154 15.05 -7.47 -4.24
CA LYS A 154 13.99 -8.38 -3.81
C LYS A 154 12.89 -7.66 -3.06
N LEU A 155 11.65 -8.10 -3.25
CA LEU A 155 10.52 -7.65 -2.44
C LEU A 155 10.67 -8.20 -1.03
N TRP A 156 11.17 -7.37 -0.12
CA TRP A 156 11.35 -7.71 1.28
C TRP A 156 10.05 -7.62 2.07
N GLY A 157 9.22 -6.63 1.73
CA GLY A 157 7.98 -6.37 2.46
C GLY A 157 7.15 -5.27 1.82
N LEU A 158 6.13 -4.84 2.55
CA LEU A 158 5.24 -3.74 2.17
C LEU A 158 5.07 -2.78 3.35
N VAL A 159 5.01 -1.48 3.07
CA VAL A 159 4.25 -0.55 3.92
C VAL A 159 2.81 -0.62 3.47
N THR A 160 1.88 -0.96 4.36
CA THR A 160 0.45 -1.01 4.07
C THR A 160 -0.28 -0.02 4.97
N CYS A 161 -1.18 0.77 4.37
CA CYS A 161 -1.96 1.78 5.05
C CYS A 161 -3.44 1.53 4.77
N GLN A 162 -4.28 1.53 5.80
CA GLN A 162 -5.69 1.22 5.70
C GLN A 162 -6.50 2.28 6.47
N ASN A 163 -7.61 2.70 5.89
CA ASN A 163 -8.50 3.68 6.49
C ASN A 163 -9.94 3.16 6.49
N LYS A 164 -10.66 3.38 7.58
CA LYS A 164 -12.05 2.93 7.73
C LYS A 164 -12.99 3.54 6.70
N ASN A 165 -12.75 4.79 6.35
CA ASN A 165 -13.54 5.52 5.37
C ASN A 165 -12.81 5.60 4.02
N GLN A 166 -13.53 5.96 2.98
CA GLN A 166 -12.95 6.36 1.69
C GLN A 166 -11.89 7.43 1.90
N ARG A 167 -10.77 7.31 1.18
CA ARG A 167 -9.69 8.26 1.27
C ARG A 167 -8.93 8.38 -0.04
N HIS A 168 -8.83 9.59 -0.55
CA HIS A 168 -7.93 9.94 -1.63
C HIS A 168 -6.58 10.35 -1.04
N ILE A 169 -5.49 9.93 -1.66
CA ILE A 169 -4.15 10.43 -1.37
C ILE A 169 -3.89 11.50 -2.43
N ASP A 170 -3.77 12.69 -1.93
CA ASP A 170 -3.43 13.86 -2.73
C ASP A 170 -1.90 13.95 -2.92
#